data_0c41513a0b62de1e7e5bc31f317b77c2
#
_entry.id   0c41513a0b62de1e7e5bc31f317b77c2
#
_cell.length_a   1.000
_cell.length_b   1.000
_cell.length_c   1.000
_cell.angle_alpha   90.00
_cell.angle_beta   90.00
_cell.angle_gamma   90.00
#
_symmetry.space_group_name_H-M   'P 1'
#
loop_
_entity.id
_entity.type
_entity.pdbx_description
1 polymer ?
#
loop_
_entity_poly.entity_id
_entity_poly.type
_entity_poly.pdbx_seq_one_letter_code
_entity_poly.pdbx_strand_id
1 'polypeptide(L)'
;MKISKEARRTSRQLFRACIVDGKLDESRVRLVMKQVMESKPRGYVGILDNFARQIQAELEKQRAIVESATELDATQRQQLQQSLNSKYGRSLALEFSLNPELLGGIRVRVGSDVWDGSVKARLENLKAQLA
;
A
#
# COMPACT_ATOMS: atom_id res chain seq x y z
N MET A 1 18.24 2.96 16.60
CA MET A 1 19.52 3.32 15.95
C MET A 1 19.34 4.64 15.20
N LYS A 2 20.15 5.64 15.53
CA LYS A 2 20.08 6.93 14.84
C LYS A 2 20.81 6.81 13.49
N ILE A 3 20.09 7.12 12.42
CA ILE A 3 20.63 7.14 11.08
C ILE A 3 21.15 8.56 10.80
N SER A 4 22.34 8.67 10.22
CA SER A 4 22.90 9.97 9.84
C SER A 4 22.05 10.64 8.76
N LYS A 5 22.14 11.97 8.65
CA LYS A 5 21.45 12.71 7.60
C LYS A 5 21.86 12.25 6.21
N GLU A 6 23.14 11.96 6.03
CA GLU A 6 23.66 11.46 4.77
C GLU A 6 23.08 10.10 4.39
N ALA A 7 22.98 9.19 5.37
CA ALA A 7 22.39 7.88 5.16
C ALA A 7 20.91 7.98 4.76
N ARG A 8 20.15 8.87 5.39
CA ARG A 8 18.76 9.13 5.04
C ARG A 8 18.64 9.67 3.62
N ARG A 9 19.49 10.63 3.29
CA ARG A 9 19.49 11.24 1.97
C ARG A 9 19.81 10.21 0.89
N THR A 10 20.83 9.40 1.12
CA THR A 10 21.22 8.34 0.21
C THR A 10 20.09 7.32 0.04
N SER A 11 19.47 6.88 1.12
CA SER A 11 18.37 5.92 1.05
C SER A 11 17.17 6.47 0.29
N ARG A 12 16.84 7.77 0.45
CA ARG A 12 15.78 8.41 -0.32
C ARG A 12 16.09 8.45 -1.81
N GLN A 13 17.34 8.76 -2.17
CA GLN A 13 17.78 8.78 -3.56
C GLN A 13 17.66 7.37 -4.17
N LEU A 14 18.10 6.36 -3.45
CA LEU A 14 17.98 4.98 -3.88
C LEU A 14 16.52 4.55 -4.04
N PHE A 15 15.68 4.94 -3.11
CA PHE A 15 14.24 4.66 -3.17
C PHE A 15 13.60 5.29 -4.40
N ARG A 16 13.91 6.55 -4.69
CA ARG A 16 13.39 7.23 -5.88
C ARG A 16 13.84 6.55 -7.18
N ALA A 17 15.06 6.04 -7.20
CA ALA A 17 15.57 5.30 -8.36
C ALA A 17 14.81 3.99 -8.59
N CYS A 18 14.19 3.43 -7.57
CA CYS A 18 13.39 2.21 -7.66
C CYS A 18 11.95 2.46 -8.10
N ILE A 19 11.50 3.73 -8.14
CA ILE A 19 10.15 4.07 -8.57
C ILE A 19 10.15 4.32 -10.08
N VAL A 20 9.33 3.57 -10.81
CA VAL A 20 9.13 3.71 -12.24
C VAL A 20 7.64 3.91 -12.49
N ASP A 21 7.28 5.02 -13.13
CA ASP A 21 5.89 5.37 -13.44
C ASP A 21 4.98 5.35 -12.21
N GLY A 22 5.48 5.83 -11.08
CA GLY A 22 4.75 5.86 -9.82
C GLY A 22 4.63 4.52 -9.12
N LYS A 23 5.28 3.48 -9.64
CA LYS A 23 5.25 2.13 -9.07
C LYS A 23 6.65 1.67 -8.68
N LEU A 24 6.71 0.90 -7.62
CA LEU A 24 7.94 0.30 -7.15
C LEU A 24 8.36 -0.84 -8.10
N ASP A 25 9.56 -0.73 -8.66
CA ASP A 25 10.14 -1.78 -9.52
C ASP A 25 10.97 -2.74 -8.66
N GLU A 26 10.47 -3.96 -8.51
CA GLU A 26 11.09 -5.00 -7.69
C GLU A 26 12.50 -5.37 -8.18
N SER A 27 12.71 -5.39 -9.49
CA SER A 27 14.02 -5.69 -10.07
C SER A 27 15.05 -4.64 -9.68
N ARG A 28 14.67 -3.36 -9.71
CA ARG A 28 15.55 -2.25 -9.31
C ARG A 28 15.86 -2.29 -7.83
N VAL A 29 14.87 -2.64 -7.01
CA VAL A 29 15.05 -2.81 -5.56
C VAL A 29 16.14 -3.86 -5.28
N ARG A 30 16.05 -5.00 -5.94
CA ARG A 30 17.03 -6.07 -5.78
C ARG A 30 18.43 -5.65 -6.22
N LEU A 31 18.54 -4.94 -7.34
CA LEU A 31 19.81 -4.43 -7.85
C LEU A 31 20.43 -3.42 -6.89
N VAL A 32 19.66 -2.49 -6.37
CA VAL A 32 20.12 -1.48 -5.43
C VAL A 32 20.60 -2.13 -4.14
N MET A 33 19.83 -3.06 -3.59
CA MET A 33 20.22 -3.78 -2.37
C MET A 33 21.51 -4.54 -2.57
N LYS A 34 21.66 -5.22 -3.71
CA LYS A 34 22.87 -5.95 -4.05
C LYS A 34 24.09 -5.03 -4.14
N GLN A 35 23.95 -3.89 -4.84
CA GLN A 35 25.01 -2.92 -4.98
C GLN A 35 25.46 -2.34 -3.64
N VAL A 36 24.52 -2.01 -2.76
CA VAL A 36 24.84 -1.48 -1.43
C VAL A 36 25.56 -2.53 -0.58
N MET A 37 25.12 -3.78 -0.66
CA MET A 37 25.73 -4.89 0.08
C MET A 37 27.15 -5.21 -0.43
N GLU A 38 27.40 -5.07 -1.73
CA GLU A 38 28.71 -5.31 -2.32
C GLU A 38 29.70 -4.17 -2.07
N SER A 39 29.24 -2.92 -2.23
CA SER A 39 30.12 -1.75 -2.08
C SER A 39 30.32 -1.32 -0.63
N LYS A 40 29.42 -1.69 0.25
CA LYS A 40 29.47 -1.38 1.69
C LYS A 40 29.91 0.06 1.97
N PRO A 41 29.12 1.07 1.48
CA PRO A 41 29.46 2.45 1.75
C PRO A 41 29.36 2.75 3.25
N ARG A 42 29.97 3.86 3.67
CA ARG A 42 29.92 4.26 5.08
C ARG A 42 28.46 4.39 5.55
N GLY A 43 28.11 3.68 6.62
CA GLY A 43 26.76 3.67 7.16
C GLY A 43 25.78 2.82 6.36
N TYR A 44 26.28 1.82 5.62
CA TYR A 44 25.44 1.00 4.75
C TYR A 44 24.32 0.27 5.49
N VAL A 45 24.53 -0.12 6.74
CA VAL A 45 23.49 -0.77 7.57
C VAL A 45 22.32 0.18 7.79
N GLY A 46 22.60 1.44 8.11
CA GLY A 46 21.57 2.46 8.28
C GLY A 46 20.86 2.78 6.97
N ILE A 47 21.61 2.81 5.86
CA ILE A 47 21.04 3.03 4.52
C ILE A 47 20.07 1.90 4.17
N LEU A 48 20.47 0.65 4.37
CA LEU A 48 19.63 -0.52 4.08
C LEU A 48 18.40 -0.57 4.98
N ASP A 49 18.54 -0.28 6.27
CA ASP A 49 17.42 -0.27 7.19
C ASP A 49 16.38 0.78 6.81
N ASN A 50 16.80 2.01 6.55
CA ASN A 50 15.90 3.07 6.14
C ASN A 50 15.27 2.81 4.76
N PHE A 51 16.05 2.27 3.83
CA PHE A 51 15.57 1.87 2.51
C PHE A 51 14.49 0.78 2.63
N ALA A 52 14.73 -0.24 3.45
CA ALA A 52 13.75 -1.30 3.68
C ALA A 52 12.45 -0.77 4.29
N ARG A 53 12.54 0.17 5.22
CA ARG A 53 11.35 0.82 5.81
C ARG A 53 10.55 1.60 4.77
N GLN A 54 11.22 2.33 3.88
CA GLN A 54 10.56 3.07 2.82
C GLN A 54 9.87 2.14 1.83
N ILE A 55 10.51 1.04 1.47
CA ILE A 55 9.94 0.02 0.59
C ILE A 55 8.71 -0.63 1.23
N GLN A 56 8.80 -0.99 2.49
CA GLN A 56 7.69 -1.59 3.21
C GLN A 56 6.49 -0.64 3.29
N ALA A 57 6.73 0.64 3.59
CA ALA A 57 5.68 1.64 3.63
C ALA A 57 5.00 1.80 2.27
N GLU A 58 5.77 1.77 1.17
CA GLU A 58 5.22 1.86 -0.18
C GLU A 58 4.40 0.63 -0.55
N LEU A 59 4.87 -0.56 -0.18
CA LEU A 59 4.11 -1.80 -0.40
C LEU A 59 2.79 -1.80 0.38
N GLU A 60 2.79 -1.28 1.59
CA GLU A 60 1.55 -1.15 2.38
C GLU A 60 0.57 -0.19 1.73
N LYS A 61 1.05 0.90 1.14
CA LYS A 61 0.19 1.85 0.40
C LYS A 61 -0.42 1.22 -0.85
N GLN A 62 0.26 0.26 -1.45
CA GLN A 62 -0.23 -0.44 -2.64
C GLN A 62 -1.14 -1.62 -2.30
N ARG A 63 -1.18 -2.00 -1.03
CA ARG A 63 -1.96 -3.14 -0.56
C ARG A 63 -3.34 -2.68 -0.11
N ALA A 64 -4.36 -3.34 -0.61
CA ALA A 64 -5.74 -3.11 -0.20
C ALA A 64 -6.30 -4.40 0.39
N ILE A 65 -6.85 -4.31 1.59
CA ILE A 65 -7.52 -5.43 2.25
C ILE A 65 -9.02 -5.20 2.13
N VAL A 66 -9.71 -6.16 1.50
CA VAL A 66 -11.16 -6.11 1.30
C VAL A 66 -11.79 -7.16 2.19
N GLU A 67 -12.56 -6.71 3.18
CA GLU A 67 -13.36 -7.59 4.02
C GLU A 67 -14.81 -7.54 3.56
N SER A 68 -15.44 -8.70 3.46
CA SER A 68 -16.86 -8.79 3.10
C SER A 68 -17.57 -9.78 4.01
N ALA A 69 -18.87 -9.54 4.22
CA ALA A 69 -19.70 -10.44 5.01
C ALA A 69 -19.95 -11.76 4.30
N THR A 70 -19.99 -11.72 2.98
CA THR A 70 -20.19 -12.88 2.11
C THR A 70 -19.09 -12.93 1.06
N GLU A 71 -18.90 -14.10 0.46
CA GLU A 71 -17.92 -14.29 -0.60
C GLU A 71 -18.32 -13.49 -1.84
N LEU A 72 -17.37 -12.73 -2.40
CA LEU A 72 -17.58 -11.92 -3.59
C LEU A 72 -17.34 -12.77 -4.85
N ASP A 73 -18.17 -12.55 -5.89
CA ASP A 73 -17.95 -13.18 -7.19
C ASP A 73 -16.85 -12.47 -7.98
N ALA A 74 -16.45 -13.07 -9.11
CA ALA A 74 -15.37 -12.52 -9.93
C ALA A 74 -15.71 -11.13 -10.48
N THR A 75 -16.96 -10.87 -10.84
CA THR A 75 -17.42 -9.59 -11.37
C THR A 75 -17.34 -8.50 -10.31
N GLN A 76 -17.79 -8.79 -9.10
CA GLN A 76 -17.73 -7.85 -7.98
C GLN A 76 -16.29 -7.50 -7.61
N ARG A 77 -15.39 -8.49 -7.58
CA ARG A 77 -13.96 -8.28 -7.32
C ARG A 77 -13.33 -7.39 -8.37
N GLN A 78 -13.65 -7.62 -9.63
CA GLN A 78 -13.11 -6.84 -10.75
C GLN A 78 -13.59 -5.39 -10.70
N GLN A 79 -14.88 -5.16 -10.47
CA GLN A 79 -15.45 -3.82 -10.35
C GLN A 79 -14.83 -3.06 -9.20
N LEU A 80 -14.62 -3.73 -8.05
CA LEU A 80 -14.00 -3.14 -6.88
C LEU A 80 -12.55 -2.75 -7.17
N GLN A 81 -11.81 -3.62 -7.84
CA GLN A 81 -10.42 -3.35 -8.22
C GLN A 81 -10.33 -2.15 -9.15
N GLN A 82 -11.18 -2.06 -10.15
CA GLN A 82 -11.22 -0.92 -11.08
C GLN A 82 -11.55 0.39 -10.35
N SER A 83 -12.53 0.37 -9.47
CA SER A 83 -12.94 1.54 -8.70
C SER A 83 -11.80 2.03 -7.80
N LEU A 84 -11.12 1.12 -7.11
CA LEU A 84 -10.02 1.47 -6.23
C LEU A 84 -8.80 1.96 -7.00
N ASN A 85 -8.46 1.30 -8.11
CA ASN A 85 -7.35 1.73 -8.96
C ASN A 85 -7.59 3.14 -9.53
N SER A 86 -8.81 3.42 -9.95
CA SER A 86 -9.20 4.73 -10.44
C SER A 86 -9.13 5.80 -9.36
N LYS A 87 -9.61 5.48 -8.16
CA LYS A 87 -9.63 6.42 -7.03
C LYS A 87 -8.23 6.80 -6.56
N TYR A 88 -7.34 5.84 -6.46
CA TYR A 88 -5.97 6.06 -5.97
C TYR A 88 -4.99 6.35 -7.10
N GLY A 89 -5.40 6.23 -8.35
CA GLY A 89 -4.56 6.50 -9.51
C GLY A 89 -3.39 5.54 -9.68
N ARG A 90 -3.50 4.34 -9.11
CA ARG A 90 -2.43 3.32 -9.16
C ARG A 90 -3.02 1.93 -9.03
N SER A 91 -2.25 0.92 -9.44
CA SER A 91 -2.62 -0.48 -9.27
C SER A 91 -2.46 -0.89 -7.80
N LEU A 92 -3.52 -1.40 -7.22
CA LEU A 92 -3.53 -1.91 -5.86
C LEU A 92 -3.54 -3.44 -5.87
N ALA A 93 -2.78 -4.04 -4.96
CA ALA A 93 -2.83 -5.47 -4.72
C ALA A 93 -3.96 -5.74 -3.73
N LEU A 94 -5.03 -6.39 -4.19
CA LEU A 94 -6.20 -6.67 -3.37
C LEU A 94 -6.08 -8.02 -2.68
N GLU A 95 -6.33 -8.02 -1.37
CA GLU A 95 -6.50 -9.23 -0.59
C GLU A 95 -7.95 -9.30 -0.10
N PHE A 96 -8.60 -10.42 -0.32
CA PHE A 96 -9.99 -10.63 0.06
C PHE A 96 -10.08 -11.50 1.30
N SER A 97 -10.86 -11.08 2.28
CA SER A 97 -11.11 -11.87 3.46
C SER A 97 -12.58 -11.83 3.84
N LEU A 98 -13.05 -12.92 4.45
CA LEU A 98 -14.43 -13.05 4.91
C LEU A 98 -14.52 -12.59 6.36
N ASN A 99 -15.46 -11.70 6.63
CA ASN A 99 -15.77 -11.25 7.98
C ASN A 99 -17.28 -11.27 8.20
N PRO A 100 -17.83 -12.37 8.71
CA PRO A 100 -19.30 -12.49 8.91
C PRO A 100 -19.87 -11.50 9.89
N GLU A 101 -19.03 -10.85 10.70
CA GLU A 101 -19.48 -9.84 11.67
C GLU A 101 -19.91 -8.54 11.02
N LEU A 102 -19.50 -8.31 9.77
CA LEU A 102 -19.94 -7.13 9.02
C LEU A 102 -21.43 -7.25 8.71
N LEU A 103 -22.17 -6.18 8.97
CA LEU A 103 -23.61 -6.14 8.71
C LEU A 103 -23.89 -5.91 7.22
N GLY A 104 -23.62 -6.92 6.41
CA GLY A 104 -23.88 -6.87 4.98
C GLY A 104 -23.19 -5.68 4.31
N GLY A 105 -22.05 -5.89 3.72
CA GLY A 105 -21.31 -4.84 3.07
C GLY A 105 -19.83 -5.17 2.95
N ILE A 106 -19.07 -4.18 2.57
CA ILE A 106 -17.64 -4.35 2.29
C ILE A 106 -16.87 -3.30 3.08
N ARG A 107 -15.80 -3.74 3.73
CA ARG A 107 -14.83 -2.84 4.35
C ARG A 107 -13.54 -2.93 3.55
N VAL A 108 -13.02 -1.80 3.08
CA VAL A 108 -11.79 -1.72 2.31
C VAL A 108 -10.78 -0.90 3.10
N ARG A 109 -9.60 -1.46 3.26
CA ARG A 109 -8.48 -0.77 3.90
C ARG A 109 -7.33 -0.62 2.92
N VAL A 110 -6.94 0.62 2.62
CA VAL A 110 -5.83 0.95 1.73
C VAL A 110 -4.83 1.79 2.54
N GLY A 111 -3.72 1.19 2.93
CA GLY A 111 -2.77 1.85 3.82
C GLY A 111 -3.44 2.23 5.13
N SER A 112 -3.51 3.52 5.41
CA SER A 112 -4.19 4.06 6.60
C SER A 112 -5.65 4.45 6.36
N ASP A 113 -6.09 4.46 5.09
CA ASP A 113 -7.46 4.80 4.73
C ASP A 113 -8.36 3.59 4.90
N VAL A 114 -9.48 3.79 5.58
CA VAL A 114 -10.49 2.75 5.77
C VAL A 114 -11.82 3.21 5.19
N TRP A 115 -12.35 2.43 4.27
CA TRP A 115 -13.65 2.65 3.66
C TRP A 115 -14.59 1.58 4.15
N ASP A 116 -15.64 1.99 4.84
CA ASP A 116 -16.64 1.07 5.35
C ASP A 116 -17.92 1.20 4.53
N GLY A 117 -18.16 0.21 3.67
CA GLY A 117 -19.36 0.11 2.86
C GLY A 117 -20.46 -0.70 3.52
N SER A 118 -20.38 -0.94 4.83
CA SER A 118 -21.42 -1.63 5.58
C SER A 118 -22.75 -0.85 5.52
N VAL A 119 -23.85 -1.52 5.87
CA VAL A 119 -25.18 -0.89 5.89
C VAL A 119 -25.17 0.35 6.76
N LYS A 120 -24.50 0.28 7.91
CA LYS A 120 -24.39 1.41 8.84
C LYS A 120 -23.67 2.60 8.18
N ALA A 121 -22.53 2.34 7.52
CA ALA A 121 -21.76 3.39 6.85
C ALA A 121 -22.54 4.00 5.69
N ARG A 122 -23.29 3.20 4.93
CA ARG A 122 -24.15 3.69 3.85
C ARG A 122 -25.23 4.63 4.37
N LEU A 123 -25.84 4.31 5.49
CA LEU A 123 -26.83 5.16 6.13
C LEU A 123 -26.23 6.49 6.59
N GLU A 124 -25.04 6.44 7.18
CA GLU A 124 -24.32 7.64 7.61
C GLU A 124 -23.92 8.52 6.41
N ASN A 125 -23.45 7.91 5.33
CA ASN A 125 -23.10 8.62 4.10
C ASN A 125 -24.32 9.26 3.46
N LEU A 126 -25.45 8.58 3.43
CA LEU A 126 -26.71 9.14 2.92
C LEU A 126 -27.15 10.35 3.74
N LYS A 127 -27.07 10.26 5.06
CA LYS A 127 -27.38 11.39 5.94
C LYS A 127 -26.48 12.59 5.66
N ALA A 128 -25.18 12.34 5.46
CA ALA A 128 -24.21 13.40 5.14
C ALA A 128 -24.50 14.05 3.79
N GLN A 129 -24.95 13.28 2.79
CA GLN A 129 -25.30 13.81 1.47
C GLN A 129 -26.62 14.58 1.48
N LEU A 130 -27.53 14.22 2.36
CA LEU A 130 -28.84 14.87 2.47
C LEU A 130 -28.83 16.10 3.37
N ALA A 131 -27.77 16.26 4.15
CA ALA A 131 -27.61 17.36 5.08
C ALA A 131 -27.27 18.70 4.37
#